data_860d67aafd110e1ec4f2fa46a0fb077a
#
_entry.id   860d67aafd110e1ec4f2fa46a0fb077a
#
_cell.length_a   1.000
_cell.length_b   1.000
_cell.length_c   1.000
_cell.angle_alpha   90.00
_cell.angle_beta   90.00
_cell.angle_gamma   90.00
#
_symmetry.space_group_name_H-M   'P 1'
#
loop_
_entity.id
_entity.type
_entity.pdbx_description
1 polymer ?
#
loop_
_entity_poly.entity_id
_entity_poly.type
_entity_poly.pdbx_seq_one_letter_code
_entity_poly.pdbx_strand_id
1 'polypeptide(L)'
;MSTGEPSRKITVPANGLPDLTDTPQKLRLAAKRLRAGTGPVAVDTERASGYRYGQDAYLVQLRRDGVGTLLIDPVGTGRDFSCINDALTGVEWILHAADQDMPCLAKLGMRPDALFDTELAARILGREKRGLGHLIEDTLGWHLAKEHSAADWSVRPLPTAWLNYAALDVELLIDLRSALLTELELAGKLQWALAEFEFERTAPPRPERVDPWRHMHEAGKVTTARGRAILRNLWLTREEIAKAQDLPPVKVLPHYAIVAVAKRMPNSRKQLRAIREMSSRDARAYMEQWWKAVDSAMKLPESQLPKPIDLAPAGKVPELRVWSRRYPLHFEVLQAVRETVHSYAAQLTLIQENLLYPGLQRKLAWYWHPGMDVAEYLADNGARAWQIHQLAQALQLRLEGLGLTQAQLQADREYKREAGSKKR
;
A
#
# COMPACT_ATOMS: atom_id res chain seq x y z
N MET A 1 -22.06 27.09 5.55
CA MET A 1 -21.44 28.30 4.98
C MET A 1 -20.18 28.57 5.81
N SER A 2 -19.02 28.16 5.31
CA SER A 2 -17.73 28.41 5.98
C SER A 2 -17.39 29.88 5.80
N THR A 3 -17.34 30.64 6.87
CA THR A 3 -16.81 32.01 6.89
C THR A 3 -15.31 31.89 6.64
N GLY A 4 -14.87 32.28 5.44
CA GLY A 4 -13.49 32.17 4.98
C GLY A 4 -12.53 33.10 5.74
N GLU A 5 -12.14 32.76 6.96
CA GLU A 5 -10.88 33.25 7.49
C GLU A 5 -9.74 32.61 6.70
N PRO A 6 -8.72 33.38 6.28
CA PRO A 6 -7.56 32.81 5.60
C PRO A 6 -6.88 31.79 6.51
N SER A 7 -6.62 30.57 6.00
CA SER A 7 -5.93 29.53 6.75
C SER A 7 -4.56 30.05 7.24
N ARG A 8 -4.26 29.85 8.53
CA ARG A 8 -2.99 30.28 9.13
C ARG A 8 -1.87 29.40 8.58
N LYS A 9 -0.84 29.99 7.96
CA LYS A 9 0.29 29.23 7.39
C LYS A 9 1.33 28.89 8.45
N ILE A 10 1.69 27.61 8.57
CA ILE A 10 2.82 27.12 9.37
C ILE A 10 3.96 26.73 8.42
N THR A 11 5.15 27.30 8.64
CA THR A 11 6.36 27.06 7.84
C THR A 11 7.54 26.56 8.68
N VAL A 12 7.46 26.69 10.00
CA VAL A 12 8.45 26.21 10.98
C VAL A 12 7.72 25.67 12.20
N PRO A 13 8.29 24.68 12.91
CA PRO A 13 7.71 24.17 14.16
C PRO A 13 7.56 25.28 15.20
N ALA A 14 6.49 25.25 16.01
CA ALA A 14 6.17 26.28 17.00
C ALA A 14 7.30 26.52 18.03
N ASN A 15 8.02 25.47 18.39
CA ASN A 15 9.15 25.51 19.34
C ASN A 15 10.52 25.59 18.65
N GLY A 16 10.56 25.96 17.36
CA GLY A 16 11.77 25.93 16.54
C GLY A 16 12.17 24.53 16.10
N LEU A 17 13.20 24.44 15.26
CA LEU A 17 13.72 23.17 14.76
C LEU A 17 14.41 22.39 15.89
N PRO A 18 13.99 21.15 16.19
CA PRO A 18 14.67 20.33 17.19
C PRO A 18 16.04 19.85 16.70
N ASP A 19 16.97 19.64 17.64
CA ASP A 19 18.25 19.01 17.34
C ASP A 19 18.10 17.60 16.81
N LEU A 20 18.90 17.25 15.80
CA LEU A 20 18.90 15.92 15.23
C LEU A 20 19.48 14.88 16.21
N THR A 21 18.73 13.83 16.43
CA THR A 21 19.17 12.64 17.18
C THR A 21 19.90 11.71 16.21
N ASP A 22 21.23 11.82 16.14
CA ASP A 22 22.09 11.17 15.14
C ASP A 22 23.16 10.25 15.75
N THR A 23 23.09 9.99 17.04
CA THR A 23 24.02 9.08 17.74
C THR A 23 23.26 8.15 18.68
N PRO A 24 23.83 6.95 18.99
CA PRO A 24 23.23 6.02 19.95
C PRO A 24 23.02 6.61 21.35
N GLN A 25 23.89 7.55 21.79
CA GLN A 25 23.71 8.24 23.07
C GLN A 25 22.50 9.16 23.06
N LYS A 26 22.35 9.99 22.01
CA LYS A 26 21.17 10.84 21.83
C LYS A 26 19.89 10.02 21.71
N LEU A 27 19.94 8.84 21.05
CA LEU A 27 18.79 7.94 20.94
C LEU A 27 18.32 7.45 22.32
N ARG A 28 19.25 7.03 23.20
CA ARG A 28 18.90 6.63 24.56
C ARG A 28 18.32 7.79 25.39
N LEU A 29 18.84 9.01 25.19
CA LEU A 29 18.28 10.20 25.83
C LEU A 29 16.87 10.52 25.32
N ALA A 30 16.64 10.39 24.02
CA ALA A 30 15.31 10.53 23.40
C ALA A 30 14.32 9.52 23.98
N ALA A 31 14.71 8.26 24.13
CA ALA A 31 13.89 7.22 24.78
C ALA A 31 13.52 7.60 26.23
N LYS A 32 14.48 8.10 27.02
CA LYS A 32 14.20 8.58 28.37
C LYS A 32 13.20 9.75 28.41
N ARG A 33 13.33 10.70 27.50
CA ARG A 33 12.39 11.83 27.36
C ARG A 33 10.99 11.35 26.96
N LEU A 34 10.90 10.44 25.97
CA LEU A 34 9.61 9.88 25.53
C LEU A 34 8.89 9.13 26.66
N ARG A 35 9.61 8.41 27.50
CA ARG A 35 9.02 7.71 28.67
C ARG A 35 8.41 8.68 29.70
N ALA A 36 8.96 9.90 29.81
CA ALA A 36 8.47 10.94 30.70
C ALA A 36 7.32 11.77 30.11
N GLY A 37 7.05 11.63 28.81
CA GLY A 37 5.95 12.33 28.15
C GLY A 37 4.58 11.75 28.50
N THR A 38 3.53 12.49 28.17
CA THR A 38 2.13 12.13 28.44
C THR A 38 1.32 12.01 27.14
N GLY A 39 0.18 11.32 27.20
CA GLY A 39 -0.71 11.17 26.05
C GLY A 39 -0.10 10.32 24.91
N PRO A 40 -0.73 10.36 23.72
CA PRO A 40 -0.29 9.62 22.55
C PRO A 40 1.00 10.20 21.95
N VAL A 41 1.62 9.45 21.03
CA VAL A 41 2.77 9.90 20.26
C VAL A 41 2.42 10.00 18.77
N ALA A 42 2.64 11.15 18.16
CA ALA A 42 2.60 11.31 16.72
C ALA A 42 3.88 10.75 16.10
N VAL A 43 3.75 9.99 15.02
CA VAL A 43 4.85 9.29 14.34
C VAL A 43 4.74 9.52 12.84
N ASP A 44 5.89 9.75 12.20
CA ASP A 44 6.02 9.79 10.75
C ASP A 44 7.40 9.31 10.33
N THR A 45 7.60 8.97 9.04
CA THR A 45 8.90 8.54 8.52
C THR A 45 9.18 9.08 7.13
N GLU A 46 10.46 9.41 6.89
CA GLU A 46 10.93 9.75 5.56
C GLU A 46 11.79 8.63 4.95
N ARG A 47 11.52 8.33 3.69
CA ARG A 47 12.14 7.25 2.93
C ARG A 47 12.89 7.79 1.71
N ALA A 48 13.85 7.01 1.19
CA ALA A 48 14.60 7.36 -0.01
C ALA A 48 14.32 6.39 -1.18
N SER A 49 13.09 5.89 -1.31
CA SER A 49 12.70 4.85 -2.29
C SER A 49 12.96 5.21 -3.76
N GLY A 50 13.01 6.51 -4.09
CA GLY A 50 13.38 7.01 -5.42
C GLY A 50 14.90 7.08 -5.66
N TYR A 51 15.72 6.82 -4.64
CA TYR A 51 17.18 7.02 -4.64
C TYR A 51 17.95 5.82 -4.16
N ARG A 52 17.39 4.99 -3.29
CA ARG A 52 17.99 3.80 -2.69
C ARG A 52 17.16 2.55 -2.98
N TYR A 53 17.76 1.40 -2.80
CA TYR A 53 17.05 0.12 -2.88
C TYR A 53 16.20 -0.09 -1.62
N GLY A 54 14.93 -0.51 -1.82
CA GLY A 54 14.04 -0.82 -0.72
C GLY A 54 13.24 0.36 -0.17
N GLN A 55 12.72 0.19 1.04
CA GLN A 55 11.77 1.08 1.71
C GLN A 55 12.21 1.36 3.16
N ASP A 56 13.49 1.54 3.39
CA ASP A 56 14.00 1.83 4.73
C ASP A 56 13.73 3.27 5.12
N ALA A 57 13.48 3.50 6.41
CA ALA A 57 13.39 4.84 6.96
C ALA A 57 14.78 5.50 7.02
N TYR A 58 14.85 6.77 6.64
CA TYR A 58 16.04 7.62 6.69
C TYR A 58 15.88 8.80 7.65
N LEU A 59 14.67 9.07 8.11
CA LEU A 59 14.35 9.93 9.24
C LEU A 59 13.09 9.37 9.92
N VAL A 60 13.01 9.47 11.24
CA VAL A 60 11.81 9.17 12.03
C VAL A 60 11.48 10.39 12.85
N GLN A 61 10.26 10.86 12.72
CA GLN A 61 9.71 11.98 13.48
C GLN A 61 8.80 11.44 14.58
N LEU A 62 9.01 11.92 15.79
CA LEU A 62 8.16 11.62 16.95
C LEU A 62 7.79 12.92 17.64
N ARG A 63 6.50 13.08 18.00
CA ARG A 63 6.05 14.19 18.83
C ARG A 63 5.15 13.67 19.95
N ARG A 64 5.43 14.10 21.17
CA ARG A 64 4.66 13.73 22.35
C ARG A 64 4.52 14.90 23.30
N ASP A 65 3.39 15.01 24.01
CA ASP A 65 3.18 16.06 25.00
C ASP A 65 4.19 15.93 26.16
N GLY A 66 4.71 17.06 26.61
CA GLY A 66 5.78 17.14 27.60
C GLY A 66 7.19 16.84 27.06
N VAL A 67 7.32 16.38 25.79
CA VAL A 67 8.61 16.07 25.14
C VAL A 67 8.91 17.04 23.99
N GLY A 68 7.88 17.41 23.23
CA GLY A 68 8.00 18.14 21.97
C GLY A 68 8.34 17.20 20.80
N THR A 69 8.82 17.78 19.71
CA THR A 69 9.20 17.05 18.49
C THR A 69 10.64 16.53 18.61
N LEU A 70 10.85 15.30 18.15
CA LEU A 70 12.16 14.63 18.02
C LEU A 70 12.36 14.23 16.56
N LEU A 71 13.51 14.54 16.00
CA LEU A 71 13.95 14.08 14.68
C LEU A 71 15.09 13.08 14.88
N ILE A 72 14.89 11.83 14.46
CA ILE A 72 15.83 10.74 14.72
C ILE A 72 16.38 10.22 13.40
N ASP A 73 17.70 10.22 13.26
CA ASP A 73 18.41 9.69 12.10
C ASP A 73 18.75 8.20 12.27
N PRO A 74 18.06 7.27 11.59
CA PRO A 74 18.37 5.84 11.70
C PRO A 74 19.78 5.47 11.20
N VAL A 75 20.37 6.28 10.32
CA VAL A 75 21.72 6.02 9.79
C VAL A 75 22.76 6.28 10.88
N GLY A 76 22.66 7.39 11.58
CA GLY A 76 23.59 7.77 12.63
C GLY A 76 23.39 7.00 13.94
N THR A 77 22.18 6.53 14.22
CA THR A 77 21.84 5.83 15.47
C THR A 77 22.01 4.31 15.43
N GLY A 78 22.30 3.71 14.25
CA GLY A 78 22.54 2.27 14.11
C GLY A 78 21.32 1.41 13.79
N ARG A 79 20.17 2.01 13.44
CA ARG A 79 18.93 1.33 12.99
C ARG A 79 18.30 0.34 13.99
N ASP A 80 18.65 0.41 15.27
CA ASP A 80 17.99 -0.32 16.34
C ASP A 80 17.27 0.65 17.27
N PHE A 81 15.94 0.69 17.18
CA PHE A 81 15.08 1.57 17.95
C PHE A 81 14.32 0.84 19.06
N SER A 82 14.80 -0.32 19.48
CA SER A 82 14.20 -1.10 20.59
C SER A 82 14.00 -0.25 21.83
N CYS A 83 14.97 0.58 22.20
CA CYS A 83 14.85 1.48 23.36
C CYS A 83 13.77 2.55 23.21
N ILE A 84 13.46 3.00 21.98
CA ILE A 84 12.34 3.89 21.68
C ILE A 84 11.03 3.11 21.80
N ASN A 85 10.96 1.91 21.20
CA ASN A 85 9.79 1.05 21.29
C ASN A 85 9.43 0.75 22.75
N ASP A 86 10.41 0.37 23.59
CA ASP A 86 10.23 0.10 25.01
C ASP A 86 9.76 1.36 25.79
N ALA A 87 10.21 2.54 25.37
CA ALA A 87 9.78 3.80 25.98
C ALA A 87 8.34 4.18 25.65
N LEU A 88 7.78 3.61 24.57
CA LEU A 88 6.43 3.84 24.07
C LEU A 88 5.49 2.67 24.33
N THR A 89 5.88 1.67 25.16
CA THR A 89 5.01 0.56 25.54
C THR A 89 3.72 1.08 26.18
N GLY A 90 2.59 0.59 25.69
CA GLY A 90 1.24 1.01 26.12
C GLY A 90 0.81 2.41 25.65
N VAL A 91 1.62 3.09 24.82
CA VAL A 91 1.30 4.40 24.24
C VAL A 91 0.58 4.22 22.91
N GLU A 92 -0.50 4.98 22.71
CA GLU A 92 -1.16 5.08 21.40
C GLU A 92 -0.27 5.85 20.42
N TRP A 93 -0.06 5.27 19.21
CA TRP A 93 0.63 5.97 18.13
C TRP A 93 -0.37 6.60 17.18
N ILE A 94 -0.10 7.83 16.80
CA ILE A 94 -0.87 8.55 15.78
C ILE A 94 -0.04 8.58 14.51
N LEU A 95 -0.59 8.00 13.43
CA LEU A 95 0.00 8.05 12.10
C LEU A 95 -1.01 8.62 11.10
N HIS A 96 -0.52 8.96 9.92
CA HIS A 96 -1.33 9.30 8.77
C HIS A 96 -1.09 8.31 7.63
N ALA A 97 -2.05 7.43 7.31
CA ALA A 97 -1.91 6.30 6.41
C ALA A 97 -0.81 5.31 6.88
N ALA A 98 -1.01 4.77 8.09
CA ALA A 98 -0.06 3.96 8.84
C ALA A 98 0.49 2.76 8.06
N ASP A 99 -0.27 2.20 7.11
CA ASP A 99 0.15 1.09 6.24
C ASP A 99 1.40 1.41 5.41
N GLN A 100 1.74 2.69 5.24
CA GLN A 100 2.93 3.13 4.51
C GLN A 100 4.19 3.13 5.37
N ASP A 101 4.09 3.48 6.66
CA ASP A 101 5.23 3.69 7.56
C ASP A 101 5.50 2.49 8.48
N MET A 102 4.46 1.75 8.88
CA MET A 102 4.60 0.57 9.74
C MET A 102 5.61 -0.47 9.22
N PRO A 103 5.72 -0.75 7.91
CA PRO A 103 6.73 -1.70 7.42
C PRO A 103 8.18 -1.24 7.65
N CYS A 104 8.49 0.04 7.49
CA CYS A 104 9.85 0.55 7.72
C CYS A 104 10.13 0.76 9.21
N LEU A 105 9.14 1.14 10.02
CA LEU A 105 9.23 1.20 11.49
C LEU A 105 9.48 -0.19 12.08
N ALA A 106 8.79 -1.22 11.58
CA ALA A 106 9.02 -2.60 12.02
C ALA A 106 10.45 -3.10 11.77
N LYS A 107 11.12 -2.63 10.70
CA LYS A 107 12.54 -2.93 10.45
C LYS A 107 13.47 -2.26 11.46
N LEU A 108 13.04 -1.19 12.10
CA LEU A 108 13.74 -0.53 13.19
C LEU A 108 13.43 -1.14 14.57
N GLY A 109 12.60 -2.18 14.63
CA GLY A 109 12.16 -2.79 15.89
C GLY A 109 11.01 -2.03 16.56
N MET A 110 10.30 -1.17 15.83
CA MET A 110 9.22 -0.34 16.36
C MET A 110 7.85 -0.88 15.93
N ARG A 111 6.93 -1.06 16.89
CA ARG A 111 5.54 -1.48 16.67
C ARG A 111 4.61 -0.84 17.70
N PRO A 112 3.45 -0.30 17.29
CA PRO A 112 2.48 0.30 18.22
C PRO A 112 1.70 -0.78 19.00
N ASP A 113 1.44 -0.52 20.27
CA ASP A 113 0.48 -1.30 21.09
C ASP A 113 -0.96 -0.83 20.86
N ALA A 114 -1.14 0.44 20.48
CA ALA A 114 -2.41 1.04 20.07
C ALA A 114 -2.15 2.02 18.92
N LEU A 115 -3.08 2.09 17.96
CA LEU A 115 -2.97 2.90 16.74
C LEU A 115 -4.18 3.82 16.61
N PHE A 116 -3.94 5.06 16.19
CA PHE A 116 -4.92 5.97 15.62
C PHE A 116 -4.41 6.43 14.25
N ASP A 117 -5.05 5.99 13.18
CA ASP A 117 -4.73 6.44 11.82
C ASP A 117 -5.67 7.57 11.40
N THR A 118 -5.11 8.77 11.19
CA THR A 118 -5.88 9.96 10.84
C THR A 118 -6.46 9.92 9.42
N GLU A 119 -5.80 9.22 8.49
CA GLU A 119 -6.34 9.01 7.13
C GLU A 119 -7.52 8.02 7.16
N LEU A 120 -7.39 6.94 7.92
CA LEU A 120 -8.43 5.94 8.07
C LEU A 120 -9.64 6.50 8.86
N ALA A 121 -9.40 7.33 9.90
CA ALA A 121 -10.45 8.08 10.59
C ALA A 121 -11.25 8.95 9.62
N ALA A 122 -10.56 9.69 8.74
CA ALA A 122 -11.18 10.52 7.72
C ALA A 122 -12.01 9.69 6.71
N ARG A 123 -11.56 8.49 6.34
CA ARG A 123 -12.34 7.55 5.50
C ARG A 123 -13.63 7.11 6.17
N ILE A 124 -13.58 6.81 7.46
CA ILE A 124 -14.77 6.41 8.24
C ILE A 124 -15.74 7.59 8.42
N LEU A 125 -15.22 8.80 8.48
CA LEU A 125 -16.04 10.03 8.44
C LEU A 125 -16.56 10.37 7.03
N GLY A 126 -16.16 9.64 6.00
CA GLY A 126 -16.62 9.84 4.62
C GLY A 126 -15.95 11.02 3.89
N ARG A 127 -14.81 11.49 4.37
CA ARG A 127 -14.11 12.63 3.77
C ARG A 127 -13.46 12.22 2.43
N GLU A 128 -13.70 12.99 1.38
CA GLU A 128 -13.12 12.73 0.06
C GLU A 128 -11.63 13.10 -0.01
N LYS A 129 -11.27 14.28 0.52
CA LYS A 129 -9.90 14.77 0.58
C LYS A 129 -9.26 14.33 1.90
N ARG A 130 -8.33 13.39 1.83
CA ARG A 130 -7.78 12.70 3.01
C ARG A 130 -6.28 12.92 3.23
N GLY A 131 -5.58 13.57 2.30
CA GLY A 131 -4.17 13.87 2.50
C GLY A 131 -3.95 14.79 3.70
N LEU A 132 -2.89 14.57 4.47
CA LEU A 132 -2.60 15.22 5.74
C LEU A 132 -2.82 16.75 5.72
N GLY A 133 -2.22 17.44 4.75
CA GLY A 133 -2.36 18.88 4.64
C GLY A 133 -3.81 19.36 4.46
N HIS A 134 -4.64 18.62 3.69
CA HIS A 134 -6.05 18.95 3.54
C HIS A 134 -6.86 18.70 4.82
N LEU A 135 -6.57 17.58 5.52
CA LEU A 135 -7.24 17.29 6.78
C LEU A 135 -6.93 18.34 7.85
N ILE A 136 -5.67 18.73 7.95
CA ILE A 136 -5.25 19.78 8.88
C ILE A 136 -5.91 21.12 8.53
N GLU A 137 -5.96 21.47 7.24
CA GLU A 137 -6.60 22.71 6.80
C GLU A 137 -8.12 22.70 7.07
N ASP A 138 -8.80 21.63 6.69
CA ASP A 138 -10.26 21.50 6.84
C ASP A 138 -10.68 21.36 8.32
N THR A 139 -9.85 20.74 9.18
CA THR A 139 -10.20 20.41 10.56
C THR A 139 -9.69 21.44 11.54
N LEU A 140 -8.47 21.94 11.35
CA LEU A 140 -7.79 22.83 12.31
C LEU A 140 -7.59 24.26 11.79
N GLY A 141 -7.86 24.52 10.50
CA GLY A 141 -7.69 25.84 9.88
C GLY A 141 -6.23 26.22 9.63
N TRP A 142 -5.29 25.25 9.63
CA TRP A 142 -3.87 25.47 9.39
C TRP A 142 -3.44 24.97 8.02
N HIS A 143 -2.65 25.76 7.30
CA HIS A 143 -2.06 25.37 6.03
C HIS A 143 -0.61 24.95 6.24
N LEU A 144 -0.29 23.66 5.97
CA LEU A 144 1.08 23.14 5.98
C LEU A 144 1.77 23.43 4.64
N ALA A 145 3.00 23.93 4.67
CA ALA A 145 3.82 24.03 3.47
C ALA A 145 4.16 22.62 2.94
N LYS A 146 3.79 22.33 1.69
CA LYS A 146 4.10 21.06 1.02
C LYS A 146 5.37 21.20 0.20
N GLU A 147 6.50 20.87 0.79
CA GLU A 147 7.81 20.87 0.10
C GLU A 147 8.57 19.60 0.52
N HIS A 148 9.44 19.06 -0.34
CA HIS A 148 10.39 18.00 -0.03
C HIS A 148 9.91 16.54 0.15
N SER A 149 8.64 16.19 -0.02
CA SER A 149 8.15 14.80 0.09
C SER A 149 8.83 13.79 -0.85
N ALA A 150 9.43 14.27 -1.98
CA ALA A 150 10.15 13.44 -2.94
C ALA A 150 11.68 13.66 -2.88
N ALA A 151 12.21 14.17 -1.79
CA ALA A 151 13.64 14.45 -1.62
C ALA A 151 14.45 13.16 -1.41
N ASP A 152 15.77 13.24 -1.62
CA ASP A 152 16.70 12.15 -1.32
C ASP A 152 17.09 12.14 0.17
N TRP A 153 16.24 11.62 1.02
CA TRP A 153 16.44 11.54 2.46
C TRP A 153 17.68 10.72 2.88
N SER A 154 18.36 10.07 1.93
CA SER A 154 19.60 9.34 2.23
C SER A 154 20.84 10.21 2.28
N VAL A 155 20.79 11.47 1.84
CA VAL A 155 21.94 12.39 1.90
C VAL A 155 22.29 12.79 3.31
N ARG A 156 23.57 13.05 3.57
CA ARG A 156 24.06 13.55 4.86
C ARG A 156 25.09 14.66 4.62
N PRO A 157 25.07 15.76 5.43
CA PRO A 157 24.07 16.08 6.43
C PRO A 157 22.70 16.37 5.79
N LEU A 158 21.59 16.16 6.54
CA LEU A 158 20.25 16.53 6.10
C LEU A 158 20.11 18.07 6.06
N PRO A 159 19.57 18.64 4.96
CA PRO A 159 19.32 20.07 4.87
C PRO A 159 18.32 20.57 5.92
N THR A 160 18.58 21.74 6.51
CA THR A 160 17.71 22.36 7.51
C THR A 160 16.26 22.54 7.03
N ALA A 161 16.05 22.90 5.75
CA ALA A 161 14.73 23.03 5.17
C ALA A 161 13.94 21.70 5.20
N TRP A 162 14.61 20.55 4.97
CA TRP A 162 13.97 19.23 5.01
C TRP A 162 13.63 18.83 6.45
N LEU A 163 14.51 19.13 7.41
CA LEU A 163 14.26 18.87 8.83
C LEU A 163 13.06 19.69 9.33
N ASN A 164 12.91 20.94 8.89
CA ASN A 164 11.73 21.75 9.20
C ASN A 164 10.45 21.13 8.62
N TYR A 165 10.50 20.71 7.35
CA TYR A 165 9.39 20.03 6.70
C TYR A 165 8.97 18.78 7.49
N ALA A 166 9.90 17.87 7.77
CA ALA A 166 9.64 16.63 8.51
C ALA A 166 9.08 16.88 9.93
N ALA A 167 9.57 17.92 10.61
CA ALA A 167 9.05 18.28 11.93
C ALA A 167 7.58 18.75 11.87
N LEU A 168 7.18 19.40 10.76
CA LEU A 168 5.81 19.87 10.57
C LEU A 168 4.82 18.73 10.31
N ASP A 169 5.24 17.59 9.74
CA ASP A 169 4.36 16.47 9.45
C ASP A 169 3.80 15.82 10.74
N VAL A 170 4.50 15.97 11.88
CA VAL A 170 4.00 15.52 13.19
C VAL A 170 3.48 16.64 14.09
N GLU A 171 3.68 17.92 13.71
CA GLU A 171 3.44 19.09 14.58
C GLU A 171 1.97 19.18 15.04
N LEU A 172 1.03 18.91 14.15
CA LEU A 172 -0.40 19.04 14.40
C LEU A 172 -1.15 17.69 14.47
N LEU A 173 -0.44 16.54 14.43
CA LEU A 173 -1.11 15.24 14.44
C LEU A 173 -1.86 14.95 15.74
N ILE A 174 -1.36 15.40 16.90
CA ILE A 174 -2.03 15.22 18.20
C ILE A 174 -3.35 16.01 18.22
N ASP A 175 -3.33 17.25 17.76
CA ASP A 175 -4.52 18.09 17.66
C ASP A 175 -5.51 17.54 16.63
N LEU A 176 -5.02 17.12 15.47
CA LEU A 176 -5.84 16.49 14.44
C LEU A 176 -6.51 15.21 14.95
N ARG A 177 -5.76 14.34 15.64
CA ARG A 177 -6.30 13.14 16.29
C ARG A 177 -7.43 13.49 17.25
N SER A 178 -7.25 14.49 18.07
CA SER A 178 -8.23 14.90 19.09
C SER A 178 -9.51 15.42 18.43
N ALA A 179 -9.39 16.23 17.39
CA ALA A 179 -10.54 16.72 16.63
C ALA A 179 -11.28 15.59 15.90
N LEU A 180 -10.54 14.70 15.18
CA LEU A 180 -11.16 13.57 14.49
C LEU A 180 -11.80 12.57 15.44
N LEU A 181 -11.23 12.35 16.65
CA LEU A 181 -11.87 11.54 17.68
C LEU A 181 -13.24 12.10 18.07
N THR A 182 -13.30 13.39 18.36
CA THR A 182 -14.57 14.07 18.69
C THR A 182 -15.59 13.95 17.55
N GLU A 183 -15.15 14.12 16.30
CA GLU A 183 -16.05 13.96 15.15
C GLU A 183 -16.56 12.51 15.00
N LEU A 184 -15.71 11.51 15.23
CA LEU A 184 -16.09 10.09 15.20
C LEU A 184 -17.10 9.76 16.30
N GLU A 185 -16.94 10.33 17.49
CA GLU A 185 -17.89 10.19 18.60
C GLU A 185 -19.25 10.81 18.24
N LEU A 186 -19.25 12.06 17.78
CA LEU A 186 -20.47 12.76 17.38
C LEU A 186 -21.20 12.07 16.22
N ALA A 187 -20.46 11.47 15.29
CA ALA A 187 -21.03 10.71 14.19
C ALA A 187 -21.49 9.29 14.58
N GLY A 188 -21.24 8.84 15.82
CA GLY A 188 -21.52 7.48 16.28
C GLY A 188 -20.66 6.39 15.60
N LYS A 189 -19.49 6.77 15.05
CA LYS A 189 -18.61 5.91 14.26
C LYS A 189 -17.30 5.51 14.95
N LEU A 190 -17.09 5.95 16.20
CA LEU A 190 -15.84 5.68 16.91
C LEU A 190 -15.51 4.19 16.98
N GLN A 191 -16.50 3.34 17.30
CA GLN A 191 -16.27 1.90 17.41
C GLN A 191 -15.89 1.26 16.07
N TRP A 192 -16.38 1.82 14.94
CA TRP A 192 -15.96 1.37 13.62
C TRP A 192 -14.50 1.74 13.32
N ALA A 193 -14.13 2.98 13.66
CA ALA A 193 -12.76 3.45 13.49
C ALA A 193 -11.77 2.65 14.34
N LEU A 194 -12.07 2.42 15.62
CA LEU A 194 -11.24 1.62 16.52
C LEU A 194 -11.07 0.18 16.02
N ALA A 195 -12.12 -0.44 15.48
CA ALA A 195 -12.03 -1.77 14.88
C ALA A 195 -11.13 -1.80 13.62
N GLU A 196 -11.15 -0.74 12.81
CA GLU A 196 -10.28 -0.63 11.62
C GLU A 196 -8.82 -0.35 12.03
N PHE A 197 -8.58 0.52 13.02
CA PHE A 197 -7.22 0.78 13.54
C PHE A 197 -6.59 -0.50 14.11
N GLU A 198 -7.35 -1.29 14.87
CA GLU A 198 -6.87 -2.56 15.41
C GLU A 198 -6.61 -3.58 14.31
N PHE A 199 -7.48 -3.65 13.31
CA PHE A 199 -7.29 -4.52 12.16
C PHE A 199 -6.01 -4.14 11.39
N GLU A 200 -5.76 -2.85 11.17
CA GLU A 200 -4.55 -2.37 10.51
C GLU A 200 -3.30 -2.65 11.33
N ARG A 201 -3.35 -2.34 12.64
CA ARG A 201 -2.24 -2.57 13.58
C ARG A 201 -1.81 -4.03 13.65
N THR A 202 -2.77 -4.95 13.64
CA THR A 202 -2.55 -6.40 13.76
C THR A 202 -2.38 -7.11 12.42
N ALA A 203 -2.55 -6.39 11.31
CA ALA A 203 -2.42 -6.98 9.98
C ALA A 203 -1.03 -7.63 9.80
N PRO A 204 -0.97 -8.87 9.29
CA PRO A 204 0.31 -9.48 8.98
C PRO A 204 1.01 -8.70 7.87
N PRO A 205 2.35 -8.71 7.81
CA PRO A 205 3.07 -8.14 6.70
C PRO A 205 2.52 -8.63 5.35
N ARG A 206 2.38 -7.72 4.39
CA ARG A 206 1.92 -8.11 3.05
C ARG A 206 2.84 -9.20 2.49
N PRO A 207 2.30 -10.35 2.06
CA PRO A 207 3.13 -11.40 1.48
C PRO A 207 3.83 -10.89 0.22
N GLU A 208 5.06 -11.32 0.02
CA GLU A 208 5.76 -11.02 -1.24
C GLU A 208 4.97 -11.60 -2.42
N ARG A 209 4.89 -10.82 -3.49
CA ARG A 209 4.18 -11.26 -4.69
C ARG A 209 4.91 -12.44 -5.32
N VAL A 210 4.19 -13.51 -5.58
CA VAL A 210 4.71 -14.59 -6.43
C VAL A 210 4.89 -14.05 -7.84
N ASP A 211 6.07 -14.29 -8.44
CA ASP A 211 6.41 -13.78 -9.77
C ASP A 211 6.19 -12.26 -9.95
N PRO A 212 6.82 -11.39 -9.14
CA PRO A 212 6.58 -9.94 -9.17
C PRO A 212 6.85 -9.33 -10.57
N TRP A 213 7.74 -9.93 -11.38
CA TRP A 213 8.00 -9.54 -12.76
C TRP A 213 6.77 -9.59 -13.68
N ARG A 214 5.78 -10.43 -13.38
CA ARG A 214 4.50 -10.53 -14.13
C ARG A 214 3.60 -9.31 -13.91
N HIS A 215 3.76 -8.62 -12.78
CA HIS A 215 2.98 -7.44 -12.39
C HIS A 215 3.67 -6.13 -12.75
N MET A 216 4.85 -6.19 -13.38
CA MET A 216 5.55 -5.02 -13.87
C MET A 216 4.72 -4.31 -14.93
N HIS A 217 4.78 -2.98 -14.95
CA HIS A 217 4.10 -2.16 -15.97
C HIS A 217 4.39 -2.69 -17.38
N GLU A 218 3.34 -2.89 -18.18
CA GLU A 218 3.39 -3.43 -19.54
C GLU A 218 3.88 -4.89 -19.70
N ALA A 219 4.14 -5.64 -18.62
CA ALA A 219 4.54 -7.05 -18.73
C ALA A 219 3.56 -7.90 -19.57
N GLY A 220 2.26 -7.58 -19.48
CA GLY A 220 1.21 -8.23 -20.28
C GLY A 220 1.32 -8.06 -21.79
N LYS A 221 2.13 -7.09 -22.28
CA LYS A 221 2.41 -6.91 -23.70
C LYS A 221 3.39 -7.94 -24.27
N VAL A 222 4.03 -8.76 -23.41
CA VAL A 222 4.95 -9.85 -23.79
C VAL A 222 4.15 -11.15 -23.87
N THR A 223 3.73 -11.51 -25.09
CA THR A 223 2.79 -12.62 -25.33
C THR A 223 3.45 -13.97 -25.55
N THR A 224 4.74 -14.02 -26.00
CA THR A 224 5.46 -15.26 -26.27
C THR A 224 6.05 -15.88 -25.01
N ALA A 225 6.11 -17.21 -24.94
CA ALA A 225 6.71 -17.91 -23.80
C ALA A 225 8.21 -17.57 -23.62
N ARG A 226 8.93 -17.50 -24.72
CA ARG A 226 10.36 -17.13 -24.74
C ARG A 226 10.56 -15.67 -24.28
N GLY A 227 9.73 -14.74 -24.77
CA GLY A 227 9.73 -13.35 -24.33
C GLY A 227 9.47 -13.23 -22.83
N ARG A 228 8.53 -13.99 -22.27
CA ARG A 228 8.29 -14.01 -20.81
C ARG A 228 9.50 -14.54 -20.04
N ALA A 229 10.24 -15.51 -20.56
CA ALA A 229 11.48 -15.98 -19.94
C ALA A 229 12.55 -14.88 -19.92
N ILE A 230 12.73 -14.15 -21.02
CA ILE A 230 13.62 -12.99 -21.09
C ILE A 230 13.21 -11.91 -20.09
N LEU A 231 11.92 -11.58 -20.06
CA LEU A 231 11.36 -10.58 -19.13
C LEU A 231 11.64 -10.95 -17.67
N ARG A 232 11.41 -12.22 -17.29
CA ARG A 232 11.71 -12.75 -15.95
C ARG A 232 13.20 -12.63 -15.61
N ASN A 233 14.06 -13.12 -16.49
CA ASN A 233 15.49 -13.14 -16.21
C ASN A 233 16.09 -11.73 -16.13
N LEU A 234 15.68 -10.82 -17.01
CA LEU A 234 16.10 -9.41 -16.94
C LEU A 234 15.60 -8.73 -15.65
N TRP A 235 14.37 -9.02 -15.23
CA TRP A 235 13.83 -8.49 -13.99
C TRP A 235 14.65 -8.98 -12.77
N LEU A 236 14.93 -10.29 -12.69
CA LEU A 236 15.72 -10.87 -11.60
C LEU A 236 17.14 -10.27 -11.57
N THR A 237 17.83 -10.24 -12.71
CA THR A 237 19.17 -9.64 -12.80
C THR A 237 19.17 -8.16 -12.42
N ARG A 238 18.10 -7.41 -12.79
CA ARG A 238 17.93 -6.02 -12.35
C ARG A 238 17.84 -5.89 -10.84
N GLU A 239 17.02 -6.73 -10.19
CA GLU A 239 16.86 -6.71 -8.74
C GLU A 239 18.18 -7.02 -8.02
N GLU A 240 18.94 -8.00 -8.51
CA GLU A 240 20.27 -8.35 -7.98
C GLU A 240 21.24 -7.18 -8.08
N ILE A 241 21.33 -6.53 -9.24
CA ILE A 241 22.18 -5.35 -9.44
C ILE A 241 21.72 -4.18 -8.56
N ALA A 242 20.42 -3.90 -8.55
CA ALA A 242 19.83 -2.81 -7.78
C ALA A 242 20.12 -2.96 -6.27
N LYS A 243 19.96 -4.18 -5.75
CA LYS A 243 20.25 -4.49 -4.35
C LYS A 243 21.74 -4.38 -4.04
N ALA A 244 22.62 -4.89 -4.92
CA ALA A 244 24.06 -4.84 -4.71
C ALA A 244 24.64 -3.42 -4.78
N GLN A 245 24.01 -2.53 -5.56
CA GLN A 245 24.44 -1.14 -5.75
C GLN A 245 23.66 -0.14 -4.88
N ASP A 246 22.70 -0.63 -4.09
CA ASP A 246 21.78 0.22 -3.31
C ASP A 246 21.11 1.31 -4.17
N LEU A 247 20.60 0.90 -5.35
CA LEU A 247 19.93 1.78 -6.31
C LEU A 247 18.48 1.35 -6.55
N PRO A 248 17.56 2.29 -6.81
CA PRO A 248 16.22 1.93 -7.24
C PRO A 248 16.26 1.08 -8.51
N PRO A 249 15.51 -0.05 -8.59
CA PRO A 249 15.55 -0.93 -9.74
C PRO A 249 15.28 -0.23 -11.08
N VAL A 250 14.39 0.77 -11.09
CA VAL A 250 14.04 1.53 -12.30
C VAL A 250 15.17 2.42 -12.82
N LYS A 251 16.12 2.84 -11.97
CA LYS A 251 17.34 3.55 -12.38
C LYS A 251 18.36 2.59 -13.01
N VAL A 252 18.44 1.35 -12.54
CA VAL A 252 19.34 0.33 -13.12
C VAL A 252 18.85 -0.08 -14.52
N LEU A 253 17.55 -0.41 -14.65
CA LEU A 253 16.93 -0.71 -15.96
C LEU A 253 15.41 -0.41 -15.88
N PRO A 254 14.90 0.58 -16.64
CA PRO A 254 13.47 0.91 -16.64
C PRO A 254 12.58 -0.24 -17.13
N HIS A 255 11.34 -0.28 -16.68
CA HIS A 255 10.36 -1.32 -17.07
C HIS A 255 10.18 -1.41 -18.58
N TYR A 256 10.05 -0.27 -19.26
CA TYR A 256 9.87 -0.23 -20.71
C TYR A 256 11.06 -0.85 -21.48
N ALA A 257 12.29 -0.74 -20.95
CA ALA A 257 13.46 -1.34 -21.58
C ALA A 257 13.43 -2.89 -21.46
N ILE A 258 13.08 -3.42 -20.29
CA ILE A 258 12.89 -4.86 -20.09
C ILE A 258 11.83 -5.40 -21.05
N VAL A 259 10.68 -4.73 -21.15
CA VAL A 259 9.59 -5.12 -22.05
C VAL A 259 10.01 -5.04 -23.52
N ALA A 260 10.76 -4.01 -23.91
CA ALA A 260 11.26 -3.86 -25.27
C ALA A 260 12.20 -4.99 -25.67
N VAL A 261 13.14 -5.36 -24.79
CA VAL A 261 14.06 -6.48 -25.01
C VAL A 261 13.30 -7.81 -25.10
N ALA A 262 12.37 -8.05 -24.17
CA ALA A 262 11.55 -9.26 -24.12
C ALA A 262 10.65 -9.44 -25.36
N LYS A 263 10.17 -8.37 -25.95
CA LYS A 263 9.39 -8.40 -27.21
C LYS A 263 10.26 -8.65 -28.43
N ARG A 264 11.46 -8.07 -28.49
CA ARG A 264 12.37 -8.19 -29.64
C ARG A 264 13.19 -9.48 -29.63
N MET A 265 13.37 -10.12 -28.47
CA MET A 265 14.08 -11.40 -28.30
C MET A 265 15.43 -11.41 -29.04
N PRO A 266 16.39 -10.53 -28.73
CA PRO A 266 17.66 -10.44 -29.46
C PRO A 266 18.45 -11.75 -29.33
N ASN A 267 19.04 -12.20 -30.43
CA ASN A 267 19.85 -13.44 -30.51
C ASN A 267 21.34 -13.17 -30.44
N SER A 268 21.77 -11.95 -30.30
CA SER A 268 23.16 -11.56 -30.17
C SER A 268 23.31 -10.29 -29.33
N ARG A 269 24.52 -10.16 -28.74
CA ARG A 269 24.87 -8.95 -27.96
C ARG A 269 24.77 -7.67 -28.81
N LYS A 270 25.09 -7.76 -30.12
CA LYS A 270 24.97 -6.66 -31.08
C LYS A 270 23.49 -6.21 -31.22
N GLN A 271 22.58 -7.16 -31.37
CA GLN A 271 21.15 -6.86 -31.46
C GLN A 271 20.60 -6.28 -30.14
N LEU A 272 21.00 -6.85 -28.99
CA LEU A 272 20.60 -6.29 -27.71
C LEU A 272 21.03 -4.82 -27.56
N ARG A 273 22.29 -4.54 -27.91
CA ARG A 273 22.86 -3.18 -27.83
C ARG A 273 22.20 -2.21 -28.82
N ALA A 274 21.66 -2.70 -29.93
CA ALA A 274 20.95 -1.89 -30.94
C ALA A 274 19.51 -1.50 -30.51
N ILE A 275 18.98 -2.09 -29.44
CA ILE A 275 17.66 -1.74 -28.93
C ILE A 275 17.73 -0.33 -28.33
N ARG A 276 16.92 0.59 -28.87
CA ARG A 276 16.90 2.01 -28.49
C ARG A 276 16.76 2.20 -26.97
N GLU A 277 15.90 1.41 -26.34
CA GLU A 277 15.58 1.47 -24.91
C GLU A 277 16.75 1.02 -24.01
N MET A 278 17.80 0.40 -24.60
CA MET A 278 19.06 0.02 -23.93
C MET A 278 20.19 1.03 -24.13
N SER A 279 19.89 2.22 -24.67
CA SER A 279 20.90 3.24 -24.99
C SER A 279 21.37 4.08 -23.81
N SER A 280 20.64 4.10 -22.68
CA SER A 280 21.02 4.87 -21.49
C SER A 280 22.40 4.44 -20.95
N ARG A 281 23.09 5.36 -20.28
CA ARG A 281 24.37 5.09 -19.63
C ARG A 281 24.27 3.93 -18.64
N ASP A 282 23.22 3.93 -17.82
CA ASP A 282 23.01 2.93 -16.76
C ASP A 282 22.71 1.54 -17.38
N ALA A 283 21.85 1.47 -18.41
CA ALA A 283 21.61 0.22 -19.12
C ALA A 283 22.89 -0.33 -19.77
N ARG A 284 23.76 0.53 -20.32
CA ARG A 284 25.04 0.12 -20.93
C ARG A 284 26.08 -0.36 -19.93
N ALA A 285 26.05 0.16 -18.71
CA ALA A 285 27.00 -0.23 -17.66
C ALA A 285 26.94 -1.73 -17.32
N TYR A 286 25.78 -2.35 -17.46
CA TYR A 286 25.54 -3.76 -17.13
C TYR A 286 25.21 -4.61 -18.37
N MET A 287 25.67 -4.21 -19.55
CA MET A 287 25.32 -4.87 -20.82
C MET A 287 25.70 -6.37 -20.85
N GLU A 288 26.76 -6.76 -20.16
CA GLU A 288 27.18 -8.15 -20.05
C GLU A 288 26.18 -8.97 -19.24
N GLN A 289 25.71 -8.44 -18.12
CA GLN A 289 24.73 -9.09 -17.26
C GLN A 289 23.38 -9.22 -17.99
N TRP A 290 22.98 -8.19 -18.71
CA TRP A 290 21.76 -8.23 -19.53
C TRP A 290 21.85 -9.28 -20.63
N TRP A 291 23.00 -9.35 -21.30
CA TRP A 291 23.20 -10.38 -22.33
C TRP A 291 23.15 -11.79 -21.73
N LYS A 292 23.80 -12.04 -20.60
CA LYS A 292 23.73 -13.34 -19.91
C LYS A 292 22.30 -13.72 -19.55
N ALA A 293 21.50 -12.76 -19.05
CA ALA A 293 20.10 -12.97 -18.73
C ALA A 293 19.24 -13.31 -19.96
N VAL A 294 19.48 -12.64 -21.09
CA VAL A 294 18.80 -12.92 -22.36
C VAL A 294 19.25 -14.27 -22.94
N ASP A 295 20.54 -14.52 -23.04
CA ASP A 295 21.10 -15.76 -23.61
C ASP A 295 20.66 -17.00 -22.83
N SER A 296 20.68 -16.93 -21.49
CA SER A 296 20.17 -18.00 -20.63
C SER A 296 18.69 -18.26 -20.84
N ALA A 297 17.86 -17.18 -20.97
CA ALA A 297 16.44 -17.32 -21.27
C ALA A 297 16.17 -17.90 -22.65
N MET A 298 17.00 -17.56 -23.65
CA MET A 298 16.92 -18.10 -25.01
C MET A 298 17.26 -19.60 -25.08
N LYS A 299 18.11 -20.10 -24.20
CA LYS A 299 18.53 -21.49 -24.10
C LYS A 299 17.65 -22.40 -23.26
N LEU A 300 16.67 -21.84 -22.54
CA LEU A 300 15.77 -22.64 -21.71
C LEU A 300 15.02 -23.68 -22.56
N PRO A 301 14.87 -24.93 -22.08
CA PRO A 301 13.98 -25.89 -22.73
C PRO A 301 12.50 -25.41 -22.63
N GLU A 302 11.68 -25.83 -23.59
CA GLU A 302 10.27 -25.38 -23.67
C GLU A 302 9.47 -25.68 -22.40
N SER A 303 9.76 -26.80 -21.74
CA SER A 303 9.12 -27.22 -20.48
C SER A 303 9.36 -26.25 -19.32
N GLN A 304 10.43 -25.44 -19.35
CA GLN A 304 10.80 -24.46 -18.32
C GLN A 304 10.37 -23.03 -18.66
N LEU A 305 9.75 -22.84 -19.83
CA LEU A 305 9.29 -21.51 -20.22
C LEU A 305 8.10 -21.07 -19.37
N PRO A 306 8.06 -19.79 -18.93
CA PRO A 306 6.94 -19.29 -18.16
C PRO A 306 5.62 -19.34 -18.93
N LYS A 307 4.64 -20.02 -18.37
CA LYS A 307 3.28 -20.05 -18.93
C LYS A 307 2.63 -18.67 -18.87
N PRO A 308 1.64 -18.36 -19.71
CA PRO A 308 0.79 -17.19 -19.55
C PRO A 308 0.15 -17.18 -18.16
N ILE A 309 -0.22 -15.98 -17.67
CA ILE A 309 -1.08 -15.90 -16.49
C ILE A 309 -2.43 -16.49 -16.86
N ASP A 310 -2.87 -17.48 -16.11
CA ASP A 310 -4.24 -17.95 -16.20
C ASP A 310 -5.16 -16.92 -15.54
N LEU A 311 -6.03 -16.33 -16.33
CA LEU A 311 -6.98 -15.31 -15.87
C LEU A 311 -8.21 -15.92 -15.17
N ALA A 312 -8.37 -17.23 -15.28
CA ALA A 312 -9.47 -17.98 -14.70
C ALA A 312 -8.97 -19.34 -14.18
N PRO A 313 -8.03 -19.35 -13.23
CA PRO A 313 -7.47 -20.59 -12.71
C PRO A 313 -8.53 -21.40 -11.97
N ALA A 314 -8.44 -22.73 -12.10
CA ALA A 314 -9.39 -23.63 -11.45
C ALA A 314 -9.37 -23.42 -9.92
N GLY A 315 -10.55 -23.37 -9.31
CA GLY A 315 -10.71 -23.23 -7.85
C GLY A 315 -10.34 -21.86 -7.27
N LYS A 316 -10.03 -20.86 -8.12
CA LYS A 316 -9.74 -19.47 -7.68
C LYS A 316 -10.71 -18.49 -8.33
N VAL A 317 -10.85 -17.33 -7.70
CA VAL A 317 -11.64 -16.22 -8.26
C VAL A 317 -10.95 -15.72 -9.54
N PRO A 318 -11.62 -15.75 -10.71
CA PRO A 318 -11.03 -15.27 -11.94
C PRO A 318 -10.73 -13.77 -11.92
N GLU A 319 -9.89 -13.32 -12.86
CA GLU A 319 -9.67 -11.90 -13.09
C GLU A 319 -10.95 -11.19 -13.53
N LEU A 320 -11.27 -10.06 -12.91
CA LEU A 320 -12.53 -9.32 -13.14
C LEU A 320 -12.80 -9.01 -14.62
N ARG A 321 -11.76 -8.70 -15.39
CA ARG A 321 -11.88 -8.36 -16.83
C ARG A 321 -12.46 -9.44 -17.72
N VAL A 322 -12.57 -10.68 -17.20
CA VAL A 322 -13.18 -11.78 -17.97
C VAL A 322 -14.61 -12.10 -17.53
N TRP A 323 -15.10 -11.51 -16.42
CA TRP A 323 -16.37 -11.89 -15.82
C TRP A 323 -17.57 -11.62 -16.73
N SER A 324 -17.73 -10.39 -17.22
CA SER A 324 -18.88 -10.02 -18.06
C SER A 324 -19.07 -10.92 -19.30
N ARG A 325 -17.97 -11.47 -19.83
CA ARG A 325 -18.02 -12.33 -21.01
C ARG A 325 -18.02 -13.82 -20.68
N ARG A 326 -17.32 -14.24 -19.62
CA ARG A 326 -17.14 -15.67 -19.31
C ARG A 326 -18.05 -16.19 -18.22
N TYR A 327 -18.49 -15.31 -17.32
CA TYR A 327 -19.25 -15.66 -16.12
C TYR A 327 -20.36 -14.62 -15.89
N PRO A 328 -21.33 -14.49 -16.84
CA PRO A 328 -22.30 -13.41 -16.80
C PRO A 328 -23.19 -13.45 -15.55
N LEU A 329 -23.56 -14.63 -15.04
CA LEU A 329 -24.37 -14.71 -13.82
C LEU A 329 -23.57 -14.30 -12.57
N HIS A 330 -22.31 -14.73 -12.44
CA HIS A 330 -21.44 -14.24 -11.35
C HIS A 330 -21.15 -12.74 -11.46
N PHE A 331 -21.11 -12.21 -12.69
CA PHE A 331 -20.99 -10.77 -12.89
C PHE A 331 -22.24 -10.02 -12.44
N GLU A 332 -23.44 -10.57 -12.68
CA GLU A 332 -24.72 -10.05 -12.17
C GLU A 332 -24.73 -10.04 -10.63
N VAL A 333 -24.34 -11.15 -10.01
CA VAL A 333 -24.18 -11.22 -8.53
C VAL A 333 -23.21 -10.13 -8.04
N LEU A 334 -22.07 -9.93 -8.72
CA LEU A 334 -21.12 -8.89 -8.34
C LEU A 334 -21.71 -7.48 -8.46
N GLN A 335 -22.52 -7.22 -9.49
CA GLN A 335 -23.18 -5.93 -9.63
C GLN A 335 -24.17 -5.70 -8.50
N ALA A 336 -24.97 -6.71 -8.14
CA ALA A 336 -25.88 -6.63 -7.00
C ALA A 336 -25.16 -6.35 -5.68
N VAL A 337 -24.02 -7.02 -5.42
CA VAL A 337 -23.18 -6.76 -4.25
C VAL A 337 -22.67 -5.31 -4.26
N ARG A 338 -22.16 -4.84 -5.38
CA ARG A 338 -21.60 -3.47 -5.52
C ARG A 338 -22.64 -2.39 -5.32
N GLU A 339 -23.82 -2.56 -5.92
CA GLU A 339 -24.94 -1.63 -5.77
C GLU A 339 -25.38 -1.53 -4.31
N THR A 340 -25.51 -2.66 -3.63
CA THR A 340 -25.86 -2.70 -2.20
C THR A 340 -24.80 -1.99 -1.36
N VAL A 341 -23.52 -2.33 -1.54
CA VAL A 341 -22.41 -1.68 -0.80
C VAL A 341 -22.36 -0.19 -1.06
N HIS A 342 -22.53 0.24 -2.33
CA HIS A 342 -22.54 1.65 -2.70
C HIS A 342 -23.68 2.41 -2.02
N SER A 343 -24.91 1.85 -2.08
CA SER A 343 -26.08 2.47 -1.46
C SER A 343 -25.91 2.63 0.06
N TYR A 344 -25.44 1.60 0.75
CA TYR A 344 -25.23 1.65 2.20
C TYR A 344 -24.06 2.55 2.58
N ALA A 345 -22.98 2.57 1.80
CA ALA A 345 -21.87 3.49 2.03
C ALA A 345 -22.32 4.96 1.94
N ALA A 346 -23.18 5.28 0.96
CA ALA A 346 -23.76 6.61 0.81
C ALA A 346 -24.66 6.97 2.01
N GLN A 347 -25.54 6.07 2.44
CA GLN A 347 -26.44 6.29 3.60
C GLN A 347 -25.64 6.50 4.90
N LEU A 348 -24.56 5.73 5.07
CA LEU A 348 -23.70 5.80 6.24
C LEU A 348 -22.64 6.91 6.15
N THR A 349 -22.59 7.65 5.04
CA THR A 349 -21.55 8.64 4.76
C THR A 349 -20.14 8.05 4.95
N LEU A 350 -19.87 6.90 4.29
CA LEU A 350 -18.61 6.17 4.35
C LEU A 350 -17.92 6.15 2.97
N ILE A 351 -16.61 6.00 2.97
CA ILE A 351 -15.92 5.58 1.76
C ILE A 351 -16.24 4.09 1.51
N GLN A 352 -16.72 3.78 0.32
CA GLN A 352 -17.25 2.46 -0.06
C GLN A 352 -16.28 1.30 0.25
N GLU A 353 -14.99 1.49 -0.01
CA GLU A 353 -13.98 0.46 0.22
C GLU A 353 -13.79 0.12 1.71
N ASN A 354 -14.11 1.05 2.61
CA ASN A 354 -14.06 0.80 4.05
C ASN A 354 -15.28 0.02 4.54
N LEU A 355 -16.44 0.17 3.89
CA LEU A 355 -17.62 -0.62 4.23
C LEU A 355 -17.45 -2.09 3.79
N LEU A 356 -16.99 -2.34 2.56
CA LEU A 356 -16.58 -3.68 2.11
C LEU A 356 -15.57 -3.56 0.97
N TYR A 357 -14.32 -4.01 1.18
CA TYR A 357 -13.28 -3.84 0.18
C TYR A 357 -13.56 -4.65 -1.11
N PRO A 358 -13.14 -4.16 -2.29
CA PRO A 358 -13.50 -4.75 -3.59
C PRO A 358 -13.08 -6.21 -3.77
N GLY A 359 -12.01 -6.64 -3.09
CA GLY A 359 -11.57 -8.02 -3.10
C GLY A 359 -12.58 -8.97 -2.44
N LEU A 360 -13.16 -8.56 -1.30
CA LEU A 360 -14.17 -9.36 -0.61
C LEU A 360 -15.51 -9.35 -1.35
N GLN A 361 -15.89 -8.21 -1.94
CA GLN A 361 -17.06 -8.13 -2.83
C GLN A 361 -16.97 -9.16 -3.97
N ARG A 362 -15.79 -9.26 -4.64
CA ARG A 362 -15.55 -10.27 -5.68
C ARG A 362 -15.58 -11.69 -5.15
N LYS A 363 -14.98 -11.96 -3.99
CA LYS A 363 -15.00 -13.28 -3.37
C LYS A 363 -16.42 -13.69 -3.05
N LEU A 364 -17.19 -12.82 -2.40
CA LEU A 364 -18.60 -13.08 -2.09
C LEU A 364 -19.36 -13.41 -3.38
N ALA A 365 -19.30 -12.57 -4.40
CA ALA A 365 -20.00 -12.77 -5.64
C ALA A 365 -19.60 -14.06 -6.37
N TRP A 366 -18.36 -14.51 -6.24
CA TRP A 366 -17.85 -15.72 -6.88
C TRP A 366 -18.26 -16.99 -6.16
N TYR A 367 -18.26 -16.98 -4.81
CA TYR A 367 -18.56 -18.17 -4.02
C TYR A 367 -20.01 -18.27 -3.57
N TRP A 368 -20.75 -17.17 -3.67
CA TRP A 368 -22.15 -17.14 -3.28
C TRP A 368 -22.98 -18.21 -4.00
N HIS A 369 -23.93 -18.78 -3.28
CA HIS A 369 -24.97 -19.69 -3.76
C HIS A 369 -26.22 -19.53 -2.89
N PRO A 370 -27.42 -19.88 -3.39
CA PRO A 370 -28.63 -19.89 -2.61
C PRO A 370 -28.48 -20.72 -1.33
N GLY A 371 -28.93 -20.17 -0.20
CA GLY A 371 -28.81 -20.79 1.12
C GLY A 371 -27.48 -20.57 1.83
N MET A 372 -26.51 -19.82 1.24
CA MET A 372 -25.32 -19.40 1.93
C MET A 372 -25.67 -18.37 3.00
N ASP A 373 -25.16 -18.51 4.23
CA ASP A 373 -25.18 -17.45 5.23
C ASP A 373 -24.11 -16.39 4.89
N VAL A 374 -24.58 -15.22 4.44
CA VAL A 374 -23.71 -14.12 4.03
C VAL A 374 -22.94 -13.54 5.22
N ALA A 375 -23.53 -13.51 6.41
CA ALA A 375 -22.87 -12.98 7.61
C ALA A 375 -21.70 -13.89 8.01
N GLU A 376 -21.90 -15.20 8.07
CA GLU A 376 -20.86 -16.19 8.35
C GLU A 376 -19.74 -16.11 7.30
N TYR A 377 -20.11 -16.07 6.01
CA TYR A 377 -19.13 -15.97 4.93
C TYR A 377 -18.24 -14.70 5.04
N LEU A 378 -18.86 -13.56 5.34
CA LEU A 378 -18.12 -12.31 5.51
C LEU A 378 -17.18 -12.37 6.72
N ALA A 379 -17.62 -12.95 7.84
CA ALA A 379 -16.79 -13.15 9.03
C ALA A 379 -15.55 -14.01 8.73
N ASP A 380 -15.73 -15.16 8.10
CA ASP A 380 -14.68 -16.10 7.71
C ASP A 380 -13.66 -15.50 6.73
N ASN A 381 -14.07 -14.48 5.98
CA ASN A 381 -13.21 -13.79 5.00
C ASN A 381 -12.70 -12.42 5.47
N GLY A 382 -12.74 -12.15 6.79
CA GLY A 382 -12.05 -11.03 7.43
C GLY A 382 -12.82 -9.70 7.43
N ALA A 383 -14.15 -9.74 7.22
CA ALA A 383 -14.98 -8.58 7.49
C ALA A 383 -15.08 -8.35 9.01
N ARG A 384 -15.02 -7.08 9.45
CA ARG A 384 -15.17 -6.73 10.87
C ARG A 384 -16.64 -6.82 11.29
N ALA A 385 -16.88 -7.07 12.56
CA ALA A 385 -18.22 -7.22 13.10
C ALA A 385 -19.16 -6.05 12.76
N TRP A 386 -18.65 -4.80 12.79
CA TRP A 386 -19.42 -3.63 12.41
C TRP A 386 -19.84 -3.62 10.93
N GLN A 387 -18.98 -4.08 10.01
CA GLN A 387 -19.30 -4.19 8.56
C GLN A 387 -20.38 -5.24 8.32
N ILE A 388 -20.28 -6.37 8.99
CA ILE A 388 -21.27 -7.46 8.93
C ILE A 388 -22.61 -6.95 9.45
N HIS A 389 -22.62 -6.27 10.59
CA HIS A 389 -23.84 -5.69 11.17
C HIS A 389 -24.55 -4.72 10.22
N GLN A 390 -23.80 -3.91 9.46
CA GLN A 390 -24.36 -2.92 8.53
C GLN A 390 -24.84 -3.55 7.21
N LEU A 391 -24.20 -4.63 6.73
CA LEU A 391 -24.39 -5.09 5.33
C LEU A 391 -24.98 -6.48 5.17
N ALA A 392 -24.75 -7.40 6.10
CA ALA A 392 -24.99 -8.82 5.81
C ALA A 392 -26.44 -9.12 5.46
N GLN A 393 -27.39 -8.57 6.23
CA GLN A 393 -28.83 -8.78 5.97
C GLN A 393 -29.27 -8.22 4.60
N ALA A 394 -28.79 -7.01 4.27
CA ALA A 394 -29.14 -6.39 2.99
C ALA A 394 -28.57 -7.16 1.80
N LEU A 395 -27.32 -7.63 1.92
CA LEU A 395 -26.69 -8.48 0.92
C LEU A 395 -27.42 -9.82 0.81
N GLN A 396 -27.79 -10.45 1.93
CA GLN A 396 -28.54 -11.71 1.93
C GLN A 396 -29.83 -11.55 1.11
N LEU A 397 -30.68 -10.58 1.47
CA LEU A 397 -31.97 -10.33 0.80
C LEU A 397 -31.79 -9.97 -0.68
N ARG A 398 -30.79 -9.13 -1.00
CA ARG A 398 -30.53 -8.70 -2.39
C ARG A 398 -30.10 -9.86 -3.27
N LEU A 399 -29.25 -10.74 -2.75
CA LEU A 399 -28.70 -11.87 -3.50
C LEU A 399 -29.73 -12.99 -3.68
N GLU A 400 -30.51 -13.31 -2.66
CA GLU A 400 -31.64 -14.24 -2.77
C GLU A 400 -32.70 -13.75 -3.75
N GLY A 401 -32.95 -12.43 -3.76
CA GLY A 401 -33.87 -11.77 -4.69
C GLY A 401 -33.46 -11.84 -6.17
N LEU A 402 -32.24 -12.29 -6.51
CA LEU A 402 -31.85 -12.58 -7.90
C LEU A 402 -32.51 -13.83 -8.47
N GLY A 403 -33.03 -14.71 -7.63
CA GLY A 403 -33.72 -15.93 -8.06
C GLY A 403 -32.81 -16.93 -8.77
N LEU A 404 -31.50 -16.81 -8.65
CA LEU A 404 -30.54 -17.72 -9.28
C LEU A 404 -30.46 -19.03 -8.51
N THR A 405 -30.32 -20.14 -9.23
CA THR A 405 -30.15 -21.47 -8.64
C THR A 405 -28.64 -21.84 -8.58
N GLN A 406 -28.30 -22.74 -7.67
CA GLN A 406 -26.95 -23.28 -7.57
C GLN A 406 -26.50 -23.98 -8.87
N ALA A 407 -27.41 -24.67 -9.55
CA ALA A 407 -27.13 -25.33 -10.83
C ALA A 407 -26.78 -24.33 -11.94
N GLN A 408 -27.48 -23.17 -11.99
CA GLN A 408 -27.18 -22.10 -12.96
C GLN A 408 -25.81 -21.50 -12.71
N LEU A 409 -25.46 -21.21 -11.44
CA LEU A 409 -24.13 -20.65 -11.06
C LEU A 409 -23.02 -21.68 -11.35
N GLN A 410 -23.26 -22.96 -11.11
CA GLN A 410 -22.28 -23.99 -11.45
C GLN A 410 -22.08 -24.10 -12.96
N ALA A 411 -23.17 -24.11 -13.74
CA ALA A 411 -23.09 -24.09 -15.20
C ALA A 411 -22.37 -22.85 -15.74
N ASP A 412 -22.58 -21.67 -15.14
CA ASP A 412 -21.87 -20.44 -15.49
C ASP A 412 -20.35 -20.58 -15.32
N ARG A 413 -19.89 -21.27 -14.26
CA ARG A 413 -18.47 -21.58 -14.04
C ARG A 413 -17.89 -22.57 -15.04
N GLU A 414 -18.70 -23.54 -15.52
CA GLU A 414 -18.25 -24.64 -16.36
C GLU A 414 -18.37 -24.33 -17.86
N TYR A 415 -19.33 -23.50 -18.25
CA TYR A 415 -19.75 -23.23 -19.65
C TYR A 415 -18.62 -22.90 -20.65
N LYS A 416 -17.42 -22.51 -20.20
CA LYS A 416 -16.29 -22.19 -21.11
C LYS A 416 -15.01 -22.97 -20.89
N ARG A 417 -14.99 -23.98 -20.05
CA ARG A 417 -13.90 -24.96 -20.07
C ARG A 417 -13.88 -25.73 -21.39
N GLU A 418 -15.07 -26.06 -21.95
CA GLU A 418 -15.20 -26.82 -23.20
C GLU A 418 -14.89 -26.01 -24.45
N ALA A 419 -15.26 -24.75 -24.53
CA ALA A 419 -14.99 -23.89 -25.69
C ALA A 419 -13.49 -23.55 -25.88
N GLY A 420 -12.68 -23.62 -24.84
CA GLY A 420 -11.23 -23.42 -24.89
C GLY A 420 -10.46 -24.68 -25.32
N SER A 421 -11.04 -25.89 -25.15
CA SER A 421 -10.39 -27.15 -25.48
C SER A 421 -10.56 -27.53 -26.97
N LYS A 422 -11.55 -26.95 -27.66
CA LYS A 422 -11.84 -27.23 -29.10
C LYS A 422 -11.09 -26.30 -30.08
N LYS A 423 -10.22 -25.41 -29.60
CA LYS A 423 -9.39 -24.53 -30.44
C LYS A 423 -7.89 -24.64 -30.05
N ARG A 424 -7.39 -25.84 -30.00
CA ARG A 424 -5.94 -26.12 -30.03
C ARG A 424 -5.66 -27.18 -31.08
#